data_d11ca91866f617734ce74d261d7e6497
#
_entry.id   d11ca91866f617734ce74d261d7e6497
#
_cell.length_a   1.000
_cell.length_b   1.000
_cell.length_c   1.000
_cell.angle_alpha   90.00
_cell.angle_beta   90.00
_cell.angle_gamma   90.00
#
_symmetry.space_group_name_H-M   'P 1'
#
loop_
_entity.id
_entity.type
_entity.pdbx_description
1 polymer ?
#
loop_
_entity_poly.entity_id
_entity_poly.type
_entity_poly.pdbx_seq_one_letter_code
_entity_poly.pdbx_strand_id
1 'polypeptide(L)'
;MIAFGLGAQTTRSVWDGVYSEDQAKRGSELYAKQCASCHGAELTGGESAPALVGDAFLSNWNGTTVGDLFERIRKSMPQDDPGKLSRQQNADILAFIFSANKFPVGKTDLDRETEVLKLIKFETK
;
A
#
# COMPACT_ATOMS: atom_id res chain seq x y z
N MET A 1 -33.14 -3.39 -0.66
CA MET A 1 -32.64 -3.52 -0.77
C MET A 1 -31.60 -3.99 -0.50
N ILE A 2 -31.34 -4.40 -0.34
CA ILE A 2 -30.41 -5.00 -0.28
C ILE A 2 -29.34 -4.70 -1.04
N ALA A 3 -29.43 -3.97 -1.95
CA ALA A 3 -28.42 -3.55 -2.82
C ALA A 3 -27.27 -2.87 -2.12
N PHE A 4 -27.54 -2.37 -0.95
CA PHE A 4 -26.49 -1.69 -0.25
C PHE A 4 -25.45 -2.62 0.17
N GLY A 5 -25.81 -3.77 0.59
CA GLY A 5 -24.84 -4.75 0.96
C GLY A 5 -23.93 -5.04 -0.21
N LEU A 6 -24.50 -5.07 -1.40
CA LEU A 6 -23.71 -5.29 -2.57
C LEU A 6 -22.70 -4.18 -2.81
N GLY A 7 -23.07 -2.94 -2.54
CA GLY A 7 -22.14 -1.83 -2.68
C GLY A 7 -20.92 -2.03 -1.80
N ALA A 8 -21.14 -2.48 -0.57
CA ALA A 8 -20.03 -2.71 0.35
C ALA A 8 -19.17 -3.87 -0.10
N GLN A 9 -19.70 -4.78 -0.92
CA GLN A 9 -18.96 -5.94 -1.41
C GLN A 9 -18.29 -5.69 -2.74
N THR A 10 -18.49 -4.54 -3.34
CA THR A 10 -17.95 -4.26 -4.67
C THR A 10 -16.43 -4.18 -4.60
N THR A 11 -15.77 -4.95 -5.48
CA THR A 11 -14.32 -4.86 -5.60
C THR A 11 -13.92 -3.58 -6.28
N ARG A 12 -12.76 -3.08 -5.88
CA ARG A 12 -12.16 -1.90 -6.49
C ARG A 12 -10.78 -2.24 -6.97
N SER A 13 -10.11 -1.28 -7.56
CA SER A 13 -8.76 -1.44 -8.06
C SER A 13 -7.89 -0.30 -7.53
N VAL A 14 -6.58 -0.53 -7.52
CA VAL A 14 -5.63 0.54 -7.15
C VAL A 14 -5.78 1.76 -8.06
N TRP A 15 -6.48 1.63 -9.19
CA TRP A 15 -6.71 2.74 -10.12
C TRP A 15 -7.96 3.54 -9.79
N ASP A 16 -8.64 3.22 -8.70
CA ASP A 16 -9.93 3.85 -8.36
C ASP A 16 -9.80 4.95 -7.30
N GLY A 17 -8.59 5.43 -7.02
CA GLY A 17 -8.43 6.50 -6.04
C GLY A 17 -8.70 6.02 -4.63
N VAL A 18 -7.92 5.02 -4.17
CA VAL A 18 -8.21 4.32 -2.93
C VAL A 18 -7.51 4.90 -1.71
N TYR A 19 -6.74 5.97 -1.87
CA TYR A 19 -6.04 6.62 -0.76
C TYR A 19 -6.14 8.14 -0.92
N SER A 20 -5.84 8.89 0.14
CA SER A 20 -5.88 10.35 0.07
C SER A 20 -4.45 10.93 0.02
N GLU A 21 -4.37 12.16 -0.44
CA GLU A 21 -3.09 12.85 -0.51
C GLU A 21 -2.50 13.08 0.88
N ASP A 22 -3.34 13.44 1.84
CA ASP A 22 -2.87 13.64 3.22
C ASP A 22 -2.31 12.36 3.80
N GLN A 23 -2.94 11.24 3.50
CA GLN A 23 -2.44 9.95 3.97
C GLN A 23 -1.09 9.62 3.36
N ALA A 24 -0.92 9.89 2.06
CA ALA A 24 0.37 9.64 1.40
C ALA A 24 1.47 10.50 2.03
N LYS A 25 1.15 11.73 2.43
CA LYS A 25 2.12 12.59 3.09
C LYS A 25 2.54 12.02 4.44
N ARG A 26 1.57 11.57 5.24
CA ARG A 26 1.89 10.92 6.52
C ARG A 26 2.78 9.70 6.29
N GLY A 27 2.43 8.93 5.25
CA GLY A 27 3.19 7.74 4.91
C GLY A 27 4.61 8.04 4.48
N SER A 28 4.83 9.16 3.79
CA SER A 28 6.17 9.52 3.34
C SER A 28 7.09 9.79 4.52
N GLU A 29 6.57 10.40 5.58
CA GLU A 29 7.37 10.68 6.76
C GLU A 29 7.73 9.39 7.51
N LEU A 30 6.76 8.47 7.60
CA LEU A 30 7.01 7.17 8.21
C LEU A 30 7.99 6.37 7.38
N TYR A 31 7.83 6.39 6.08
CA TYR A 31 8.72 5.67 5.17
C TYR A 31 10.16 6.13 5.33
N ALA A 32 10.37 7.44 5.41
CA ALA A 32 11.71 7.98 5.54
C ALA A 32 12.41 7.48 6.80
N LYS A 33 11.64 7.28 7.88
CA LYS A 33 12.21 6.84 9.14
C LYS A 33 12.34 5.33 9.24
N GLN A 34 11.43 4.57 8.64
CA GLN A 34 11.33 3.14 8.92
C GLN A 34 11.73 2.26 7.75
N CYS A 35 11.78 2.77 6.55
CA CYS A 35 11.91 1.94 5.36
C CYS A 35 13.06 2.37 4.44
N ALA A 36 13.36 3.66 4.41
CA ALA A 36 14.29 4.20 3.41
C ALA A 36 15.71 3.68 3.54
N SER A 37 16.12 3.29 4.74
CA SER A 37 17.49 2.82 4.92
C SER A 37 17.79 1.57 4.08
N CYS A 38 16.78 0.75 3.82
CA CYS A 38 16.95 -0.45 3.00
C CYS A 38 16.39 -0.27 1.60
N HIS A 39 15.19 0.33 1.49
CA HIS A 39 14.52 0.43 0.20
C HIS A 39 14.89 1.69 -0.59
N GLY A 40 15.62 2.61 0.03
CA GLY A 40 16.06 3.83 -0.63
C GLY A 40 15.08 4.96 -0.48
N ALA A 41 15.60 6.21 -0.47
CA ALA A 41 14.75 7.38 -0.34
C ALA A 41 13.77 7.49 -1.50
N GLU A 42 14.13 6.96 -2.66
CA GLU A 42 13.28 7.02 -3.84
C GLU A 42 12.60 5.70 -4.15
N LEU A 43 12.59 4.78 -3.20
CA LEU A 43 11.91 3.49 -3.29
C LEU A 43 12.47 2.57 -4.38
N THR A 44 13.66 2.86 -4.89
CA THR A 44 14.22 2.07 -5.99
C THR A 44 14.95 0.82 -5.53
N GLY A 45 15.03 0.62 -4.21
CA GLY A 45 15.66 -0.58 -3.69
C GLY A 45 17.17 -0.47 -3.63
N GLY A 46 17.80 -1.57 -3.32
CA GLY A 46 19.25 -1.65 -3.21
C GLY A 46 19.65 -3.10 -3.04
N GLU A 47 20.86 -3.31 -2.51
CA GLU A 47 21.39 -4.66 -2.36
C GLU A 47 20.61 -5.49 -1.35
N SER A 48 20.05 -4.84 -0.34
CA SER A 48 19.40 -5.58 0.75
C SER A 48 17.89 -5.59 0.67
N ALA A 49 17.28 -4.87 -0.29
CA ALA A 49 15.82 -4.80 -0.37
C ALA A 49 15.37 -4.51 -1.80
N PRO A 50 14.20 -5.04 -2.19
CA PRO A 50 13.70 -4.81 -3.54
C PRO A 50 13.14 -3.40 -3.71
N ALA A 51 12.98 -3.00 -4.95
CA ALA A 51 12.32 -1.74 -5.28
C ALA A 51 10.85 -1.82 -4.89
N LEU A 52 10.31 -0.68 -4.51
CA LEU A 52 8.88 -0.55 -4.19
C LEU A 52 8.16 0.32 -5.22
N VAL A 53 8.84 0.65 -6.31
CA VAL A 53 8.26 1.38 -7.44
C VAL A 53 8.75 0.71 -8.72
N GLY A 54 8.02 0.95 -9.80
CA GLY A 54 8.46 0.56 -11.13
C GLY A 54 7.96 -0.81 -11.55
N ASP A 55 8.39 -1.22 -12.73
CA ASP A 55 7.84 -2.40 -13.40
C ASP A 55 8.02 -3.68 -12.60
N ALA A 56 9.18 -3.87 -11.97
CA ALA A 56 9.41 -5.10 -11.20
C ALA A 56 8.46 -5.19 -10.02
N PHE A 57 8.28 -4.08 -9.29
CA PHE A 57 7.37 -4.08 -8.16
C PHE A 57 5.93 -4.31 -8.62
N LEU A 58 5.51 -3.61 -9.67
CA LEU A 58 4.15 -3.74 -10.17
C LEU A 58 3.88 -5.14 -10.69
N SER A 59 4.84 -5.74 -11.39
CA SER A 59 4.67 -7.09 -11.89
C SER A 59 4.58 -8.12 -10.78
N ASN A 60 5.40 -7.95 -9.73
CA ASN A 60 5.41 -8.90 -8.63
C ASN A 60 4.06 -8.96 -7.91
N TRP A 61 3.35 -7.84 -7.83
CA TRP A 61 2.10 -7.80 -7.09
C TRP A 61 0.87 -7.82 -7.99
N ASN A 62 1.05 -7.72 -9.29
CA ASN A 62 -0.05 -7.76 -10.24
C ASN A 62 -0.84 -9.06 -10.08
N GLY A 63 -2.16 -8.94 -10.00
CA GLY A 63 -3.02 -10.10 -9.87
C GLY A 63 -3.33 -10.48 -8.43
N THR A 64 -2.74 -9.76 -7.47
CA THR A 64 -3.05 -9.99 -6.05
C THR A 64 -3.99 -8.91 -5.56
N THR A 65 -4.12 -8.76 -4.25
CA THR A 65 -4.94 -7.71 -3.66
C THR A 65 -4.08 -6.80 -2.80
N VAL A 66 -4.61 -5.61 -2.54
CA VAL A 66 -3.94 -4.68 -1.63
C VAL A 66 -3.83 -5.29 -0.24
N GLY A 67 -4.82 -6.09 0.16
CA GLY A 67 -4.76 -6.79 1.45
C GLY A 67 -3.58 -7.74 1.55
N ASP A 68 -3.26 -8.43 0.45
CA ASP A 68 -2.11 -9.34 0.44
C ASP A 68 -0.81 -8.56 0.64
N LEU A 69 -0.66 -7.44 -0.05
CA LEU A 69 0.52 -6.59 0.07
C LEU A 69 0.60 -5.98 1.48
N PHE A 70 -0.53 -5.51 1.99
CA PHE A 70 -0.60 -4.94 3.33
C PHE A 70 -0.13 -5.94 4.38
N GLU A 71 -0.60 -7.19 4.31
CA GLU A 71 -0.21 -8.22 5.26
C GLU A 71 1.27 -8.56 5.14
N ARG A 72 1.79 -8.59 3.92
CA ARG A 72 3.21 -8.85 3.74
C ARG A 72 4.04 -7.78 4.44
N ILE A 73 3.70 -6.51 4.24
CA ILE A 73 4.42 -5.42 4.87
C ILE A 73 4.24 -5.45 6.38
N ARG A 74 3.00 -5.61 6.84
CA ARG A 74 2.68 -5.55 8.26
C ARG A 74 3.41 -6.62 9.07
N LYS A 75 3.54 -7.81 8.51
CA LYS A 75 4.10 -8.93 9.24
C LYS A 75 5.62 -9.05 9.12
N SER A 76 6.19 -8.54 8.04
CA SER A 76 7.60 -8.75 7.77
C SER A 76 8.47 -7.50 7.84
N MET A 77 7.87 -6.33 7.87
CA MET A 77 8.64 -5.07 7.85
C MET A 77 8.36 -4.21 9.07
N PRO A 78 9.29 -3.37 9.51
CA PRO A 78 10.69 -3.29 9.04
C PRO A 78 11.42 -4.57 9.40
N GLN A 79 12.41 -4.94 8.61
CA GLN A 79 13.07 -6.24 8.79
C GLN A 79 13.78 -6.36 10.13
N ASP A 80 14.28 -5.24 10.68
CA ASP A 80 14.98 -5.26 11.96
C ASP A 80 14.02 -5.39 13.15
N ASP A 81 12.71 -5.15 12.93
CA ASP A 81 11.72 -5.31 14.00
C ASP A 81 10.35 -5.53 13.37
N PRO A 82 10.13 -6.72 12.79
CA PRO A 82 8.88 -6.98 12.06
C PRO A 82 7.66 -6.81 12.94
N GLY A 83 6.64 -6.16 12.39
CA GLY A 83 5.37 -6.01 13.07
C GLY A 83 5.30 -4.87 14.07
N LYS A 84 6.34 -4.06 14.19
CA LYS A 84 6.31 -2.99 15.20
C LYS A 84 5.39 -1.83 14.84
N LEU A 85 5.05 -1.67 13.56
CA LEU A 85 4.20 -0.56 13.14
C LEU A 85 2.73 -0.93 13.26
N SER A 86 1.91 0.06 13.59
CA SER A 86 0.47 -0.17 13.71
C SER A 86 -0.16 -0.37 12.34
N ARG A 87 -1.40 -0.84 12.35
CA ARG A 87 -2.15 -0.99 11.10
C ARG A 87 -2.30 0.35 10.39
N GLN A 88 -2.60 1.41 11.15
CA GLN A 88 -2.73 2.73 10.54
C GLN A 88 -1.42 3.20 9.93
N GLN A 89 -0.31 2.97 10.60
CA GLN A 89 0.99 3.36 10.07
C GLN A 89 1.32 2.60 8.79
N ASN A 90 1.00 1.31 8.76
CA ASN A 90 1.22 0.51 7.55
C ASN A 90 0.34 0.98 6.41
N ALA A 91 -0.92 1.35 6.69
CA ALA A 91 -1.80 1.87 5.65
C ALA A 91 -1.27 3.19 5.10
N ASP A 92 -0.77 4.06 5.97
CA ASP A 92 -0.21 5.34 5.54
C ASP A 92 1.01 5.14 4.65
N ILE A 93 1.90 4.23 5.05
CA ILE A 93 3.09 3.92 4.24
C ILE A 93 2.68 3.36 2.88
N LEU A 94 1.70 2.49 2.86
CA LEU A 94 1.24 1.90 1.61
C LEU A 94 0.65 2.96 0.69
N ALA A 95 -0.07 3.94 1.25
CA ALA A 95 -0.59 5.04 0.46
C ALA A 95 0.55 5.84 -0.19
N PHE A 96 1.63 6.04 0.55
CA PHE A 96 2.80 6.71 -0.01
C PHE A 96 3.40 5.90 -1.16
N ILE A 97 3.51 4.59 -0.99
CA ILE A 97 4.03 3.71 -2.05
C ILE A 97 3.14 3.81 -3.29
N PHE A 98 1.82 3.84 -3.10
CA PHE A 98 0.89 3.98 -4.21
C PHE A 98 1.07 5.30 -4.93
N SER A 99 1.27 6.37 -4.17
CA SER A 99 1.52 7.68 -4.74
C SER A 99 2.80 7.68 -5.57
N ALA A 100 3.85 7.03 -5.07
CA ALA A 100 5.11 6.94 -5.77
C ALA A 100 4.99 6.14 -7.07
N ASN A 101 4.03 5.22 -7.13
CA ASN A 101 3.78 4.43 -8.33
C ASN A 101 2.73 5.09 -9.25
N LYS A 102 2.33 6.31 -8.94
CA LYS A 102 1.41 7.09 -9.78
C LYS A 102 0.00 6.55 -9.81
N PHE A 103 -0.39 5.79 -8.81
CA PHE A 103 -1.80 5.41 -8.69
C PHE A 103 -2.59 6.67 -8.34
N PRO A 104 -3.82 6.81 -8.85
CA PRO A 104 -4.57 8.06 -8.63
C PRO A 104 -4.97 8.24 -7.17
N VAL A 105 -4.95 9.49 -6.74
CA VAL A 105 -5.38 9.86 -5.41
C VAL A 105 -6.91 9.97 -5.38
N GLY A 106 -7.50 9.63 -4.24
CA GLY A 106 -8.93 9.76 -4.03
C GLY A 106 -9.23 10.73 -2.91
N LYS A 107 -10.43 10.60 -2.35
CA LYS A 107 -10.91 11.53 -1.34
C LYS A 107 -10.90 10.99 0.06
N THR A 108 -10.71 9.69 0.20
CA THR A 108 -10.69 9.06 1.52
C THR A 108 -9.42 8.28 1.70
N ASP A 109 -9.05 8.05 2.95
CA ASP A 109 -7.86 7.29 3.28
C ASP A 109 -8.02 5.83 2.88
N LEU A 110 -6.88 5.20 2.57
CA LEU A 110 -6.82 3.76 2.42
C LEU A 110 -7.14 3.13 3.77
N ASP A 111 -8.01 2.12 3.75
CA ASP A 111 -8.42 1.46 4.98
C ASP A 111 -7.24 0.72 5.62
N ARG A 112 -7.37 0.43 6.91
CA ARG A 112 -6.33 -0.29 7.65
C ARG A 112 -6.73 -1.72 7.96
N GLU A 113 -7.93 -2.14 7.56
CA GLU A 113 -8.41 -3.49 7.82
C GLU A 113 -8.13 -4.39 6.63
N THR A 114 -7.44 -5.49 6.90
CA THR A 114 -7.03 -6.41 5.85
C THR A 114 -8.19 -6.89 5.00
N GLU A 115 -9.32 -7.20 5.66
CA GLU A 115 -10.47 -7.74 4.93
C GLU A 115 -11.04 -6.74 3.93
N VAL A 116 -11.01 -5.45 4.28
CA VAL A 116 -11.45 -4.41 3.36
C VAL A 116 -10.46 -4.25 2.22
N LEU A 117 -9.16 -4.30 2.56
CA LEU A 117 -8.11 -4.14 1.55
C LEU A 117 -8.05 -5.31 0.57
N LYS A 118 -8.54 -6.48 0.98
CA LYS A 118 -8.61 -7.62 0.05
C LYS A 118 -9.65 -7.44 -1.04
N LEU A 119 -10.51 -6.45 -0.92
CA LEU A 119 -11.47 -6.11 -1.96
C LEU A 119 -10.89 -5.17 -3.01
N ILE A 120 -9.65 -4.75 -2.84
CA ILE A 120 -8.99 -3.85 -3.79
C ILE A 120 -7.96 -4.65 -4.57
N LYS A 121 -8.17 -4.73 -5.88
CA LYS A 121 -7.25 -5.49 -6.74
C LYS A 121 -5.99 -4.69 -7.02
N PHE A 122 -4.85 -5.35 -6.92
CA PHE A 122 -3.59 -4.77 -7.32
C PHE A 122 -3.34 -5.24 -8.76
N GLU A 123 -3.38 -4.30 -9.69
CA GLU A 123 -3.25 -4.65 -11.09
C GLU A 123 -2.54 -3.54 -11.84
N THR A 124 -1.81 -3.93 -12.88
CA THR A 124 -1.14 -2.96 -13.73
C THR A 124 -2.15 -2.45 -14.75
N LYS A 125 -1.86 -1.30 -15.32
CA LYS A 125 -2.76 -0.70 -16.28
C LYS A 125 -2.35 -0.99 -17.71
#